data_411e48d54f35dcd643c32a2329614238
#
_entry.id   411e48d54f35dcd643c32a2329614238
#
_cell.length_a   1.000
_cell.length_b   1.000
_cell.length_c   1.000
_cell.angle_alpha   90.00
_cell.angle_beta   90.00
_cell.angle_gamma   90.00
#
_symmetry.space_group_name_H-M   'P 1'
#
loop_
_entity.id
_entity.type
_entity.pdbx_description
1 polymer ?
#
loop_
_entity_poly.entity_id
_entity_poly.type
_entity_poly.pdbx_seq_one_letter_code
_entity_poly.pdbx_strand_id
1 'polypeptide(L)'
;NTLYDIYIIDVYDNSPAEEAGLKIGDIIHKVNGIQLDSSKFNFSEAISNIKGNTGTTVTLTIEDGDTGEIKDIEVERRITAVNTVRYQQISDNVGYIEIRAFESTTADEFKEAINYFSSIGISKFVFDMRDNTGGLKYSVINTLDMLVGSGVLMYELDSNGNIVETSISDANCIDFESVTIINCNTASA
;
A
#
# COMPACT_ATOMS: atom_id res chain seq x y z
N ASN A 1 -14.07 -13.34 25.13
CA ASN A 1 -13.46 -12.16 24.50
C ASN A 1 -12.43 -12.69 23.49
N THR A 2 -12.63 -12.40 22.21
CA THR A 2 -11.63 -12.71 21.19
C THR A 2 -10.65 -11.55 21.18
N LEU A 3 -9.37 -11.79 21.41
CA LEU A 3 -8.32 -10.81 21.18
C LEU A 3 -8.12 -10.67 19.67
N TYR A 4 -7.92 -9.46 19.20
CA TYR A 4 -7.48 -9.22 17.84
C TYR A 4 -5.97 -9.04 17.83
N ASP A 5 -5.31 -9.77 16.99
CA ASP A 5 -3.92 -9.54 16.66
C ASP A 5 -3.86 -8.66 15.41
N ILE A 6 -3.27 -7.47 15.53
CA ILE A 6 -3.01 -6.59 14.39
C ILE A 6 -1.55 -6.79 14.00
N TYR A 7 -1.32 -7.45 12.87
CA TYR A 7 0.00 -7.69 12.33
C TYR A 7 0.48 -6.50 11.51
N ILE A 8 1.74 -6.12 11.70
CA ILE A 8 2.42 -5.17 10.82
C ILE A 8 2.86 -5.94 9.59
N ILE A 9 2.22 -5.65 8.46
CA ILE A 9 2.51 -6.29 7.18
C ILE A 9 3.47 -5.47 6.32
N ASP A 10 3.65 -4.19 6.63
CA ASP A 10 4.58 -3.30 5.96
C ASP A 10 5.00 -2.12 6.85
N VAL A 11 6.23 -1.66 6.66
CA VAL A 11 6.80 -0.46 7.29
C VAL A 11 7.45 0.38 6.21
N TYR A 12 6.99 1.61 6.08
CA TYR A 12 7.47 2.50 5.02
C TYR A 12 8.82 3.13 5.40
N ASP A 13 9.72 3.24 4.41
CA ASP A 13 11.02 3.86 4.58
C ASP A 13 10.90 5.32 5.05
N ASN A 14 11.78 5.74 5.93
CA ASN A 14 11.80 7.08 6.55
C ASN A 14 10.50 7.46 7.25
N SER A 15 9.68 6.47 7.62
CA SER A 15 8.45 6.67 8.38
C SER A 15 8.73 6.76 9.89
N PRO A 16 7.86 7.40 10.68
CA PRO A 16 7.93 7.36 12.13
C PRO A 16 7.89 5.93 12.70
N ALA A 17 7.23 5.00 12.02
CA ALA A 17 7.17 3.60 12.41
C ALA A 17 8.55 2.93 12.28
N GLU A 18 9.25 3.15 11.15
CA GLU A 18 10.62 2.65 10.95
C GLU A 18 11.59 3.28 11.96
N GLU A 19 11.53 4.62 12.14
CA GLU A 19 12.38 5.33 13.09
C GLU A 19 12.18 4.86 14.55
N ALA A 20 10.94 4.48 14.90
CA ALA A 20 10.62 3.90 16.19
C ALA A 20 11.05 2.43 16.32
N GLY A 21 11.49 1.79 15.23
CA GLY A 21 12.00 0.42 15.21
C GLY A 21 10.92 -0.65 15.07
N LEU A 22 9.73 -0.30 14.58
CA LEU A 22 8.70 -1.27 14.18
C LEU A 22 9.14 -2.03 12.94
N LYS A 23 8.75 -3.30 12.85
CA LYS A 23 9.13 -4.22 11.76
C LYS A 23 7.93 -4.98 11.22
N ILE A 24 8.09 -5.48 10.00
CA ILE A 24 7.17 -6.45 9.41
C ILE A 24 7.17 -7.72 10.28
N GLY A 25 5.97 -8.21 10.61
CA GLY A 25 5.78 -9.38 11.47
C GLY A 25 5.52 -9.05 12.95
N ASP A 26 5.76 -7.81 13.38
CA ASP A 26 5.40 -7.38 14.73
C ASP A 26 3.87 -7.41 14.93
N ILE A 27 3.44 -7.68 16.16
CA ILE A 27 2.02 -7.77 16.53
C ILE A 27 1.68 -6.66 17.51
N ILE A 28 0.66 -5.85 17.20
CA ILE A 28 0.17 -4.79 18.08
C ILE A 28 -0.90 -5.37 19.00
N HIS A 29 -0.64 -5.37 20.30
CA HIS A 29 -1.57 -5.83 21.34
C HIS A 29 -2.37 -4.69 21.98
N LYS A 30 -1.73 -3.51 22.17
CA LYS A 30 -2.39 -2.35 22.80
C LYS A 30 -2.07 -1.06 22.06
N VAL A 31 -3.01 -0.12 22.12
CA VAL A 31 -2.84 1.25 21.65
C VAL A 31 -3.12 2.17 22.83
N ASN A 32 -2.15 3.01 23.23
CA ASN A 32 -2.21 3.90 24.39
C ASN A 32 -2.64 3.14 25.68
N GLY A 33 -2.10 1.95 25.89
CA GLY A 33 -2.38 1.08 27.05
C GLY A 33 -3.73 0.36 26.99
N ILE A 34 -4.55 0.58 25.96
CA ILE A 34 -5.85 -0.07 25.81
C ILE A 34 -5.68 -1.34 24.99
N GLN A 35 -6.06 -2.48 25.57
CA GLN A 35 -6.01 -3.79 24.91
C GLN A 35 -6.94 -3.84 23.71
N LEU A 36 -6.42 -4.38 22.61
CA LEU A 36 -7.21 -4.64 21.41
C LEU A 36 -8.03 -5.92 21.62
N ASP A 37 -9.27 -5.78 22.04
CA ASP A 37 -10.22 -6.88 22.18
C ASP A 37 -11.57 -6.55 21.57
N SER A 38 -12.26 -7.59 21.08
CA SER A 38 -13.54 -7.47 20.36
C SER A 38 -14.67 -6.83 21.18
N SER A 39 -14.52 -6.72 22.49
CA SER A 39 -15.53 -6.14 23.37
C SER A 39 -15.39 -4.64 23.55
N LYS A 40 -14.22 -4.07 23.22
CA LYS A 40 -13.88 -2.66 23.46
C LYS A 40 -13.50 -1.89 22.21
N PHE A 41 -13.01 -2.59 21.19
CA PHE A 41 -12.60 -1.99 19.93
C PHE A 41 -13.07 -2.81 18.75
N ASN A 42 -13.70 -2.18 17.77
CA ASN A 42 -13.68 -2.70 16.42
C ASN A 42 -12.37 -2.29 15.73
N PHE A 43 -12.02 -2.97 14.64
CA PHE A 43 -10.79 -2.72 13.88
C PHE A 43 -10.63 -1.25 13.46
N SER A 44 -11.74 -0.61 13.05
CA SER A 44 -11.74 0.81 12.63
C SER A 44 -11.40 1.77 13.78
N GLU A 45 -11.85 1.46 15.00
CA GLU A 45 -11.50 2.25 16.20
C GLU A 45 -10.04 2.08 16.57
N ALA A 46 -9.47 0.88 16.46
CA ALA A 46 -8.06 0.64 16.67
C ALA A 46 -7.21 1.48 15.70
N ILE A 47 -7.52 1.43 14.41
CA ILE A 47 -6.86 2.25 13.38
C ILE A 47 -7.03 3.75 13.67
N SER A 48 -8.22 4.19 14.07
CA SER A 48 -8.46 5.61 14.42
C SER A 48 -7.61 6.07 15.61
N ASN A 49 -7.37 5.20 16.59
CA ASN A 49 -6.52 5.50 17.74
C ASN A 49 -5.02 5.46 17.42
N ILE A 50 -4.59 4.64 16.46
CA ILE A 50 -3.22 4.65 15.94
C ILE A 50 -2.99 5.94 15.16
N LYS A 51 -3.91 6.29 14.26
CA LYS A 51 -3.92 7.58 13.58
C LYS A 51 -4.23 8.71 14.57
N GLY A 52 -4.01 9.94 14.18
CA GLY A 52 -4.31 11.11 15.00
C GLY A 52 -3.67 12.37 14.44
N ASN A 53 -3.70 13.45 15.23
CA ASN A 53 -3.17 14.73 14.80
C ASN A 53 -1.64 14.68 14.69
N THR A 54 -1.10 15.29 13.63
CA THR A 54 0.34 15.47 13.43
C THR A 54 0.98 16.12 14.65
N GLY A 55 2.18 15.65 15.03
CA GLY A 55 2.92 16.13 16.20
C GLY A 55 2.49 15.50 17.54
N THR A 56 1.49 14.61 17.53
CA THR A 56 1.14 13.81 18.72
C THR A 56 1.83 12.46 18.70
N THR A 57 1.95 11.82 19.86
CA THR A 57 2.55 10.48 20.01
C THR A 57 1.47 9.44 20.27
N VAL A 58 1.70 8.23 19.77
CA VAL A 58 0.94 7.02 20.15
C VAL A 58 1.88 6.03 20.79
N THR A 59 1.46 5.41 21.89
CA THR A 59 2.18 4.28 22.49
C THR A 59 1.56 2.97 22.00
N LEU A 60 2.37 2.14 21.36
CA LEU A 60 1.98 0.81 20.90
C LEU A 60 2.65 -0.24 21.78
N THR A 61 1.87 -1.14 22.41
CA THR A 61 2.43 -2.34 23.01
C THR A 61 2.51 -3.38 21.91
N ILE A 62 3.73 -3.74 21.52
CA ILE A 62 4.00 -4.69 20.46
C ILE A 62 4.66 -5.95 20.99
N GLU A 63 4.44 -7.06 20.30
CA GLU A 63 5.26 -8.27 20.39
C GLU A 63 6.14 -8.32 19.14
N ASP A 64 7.44 -8.40 19.35
CA ASP A 64 8.43 -8.50 18.28
C ASP A 64 8.27 -9.86 17.57
N GLY A 65 8.04 -9.82 16.25
CA GLY A 65 7.72 -11.01 15.46
C GLY A 65 8.85 -12.06 15.40
N ASP A 66 10.09 -11.65 15.62
CA ASP A 66 11.26 -12.54 15.59
C ASP A 66 11.55 -13.16 16.94
N THR A 67 11.40 -12.40 18.04
CA THR A 67 11.85 -12.79 19.37
C THR A 67 10.71 -13.14 20.33
N GLY A 68 9.48 -12.66 20.05
CA GLY A 68 8.33 -12.75 20.94
C GLY A 68 8.42 -11.82 22.17
N GLU A 69 9.36 -10.88 22.18
CA GLU A 69 9.49 -9.90 23.26
C GLU A 69 8.35 -8.88 23.21
N ILE A 70 7.69 -8.64 24.34
CA ILE A 70 6.63 -7.62 24.44
C ILE A 70 7.23 -6.34 25.00
N LYS A 71 7.03 -5.22 24.29
CA LYS A 71 7.53 -3.90 24.69
C LYS A 71 6.58 -2.78 24.25
N ASP A 72 6.67 -1.64 24.93
CA ASP A 72 6.01 -0.43 24.52
C ASP A 72 6.93 0.39 23.62
N ILE A 73 6.38 0.83 22.47
CA ILE A 73 7.07 1.69 21.51
C ILE A 73 6.25 2.98 21.34
N GLU A 74 6.90 4.12 21.45
CA GLU A 74 6.31 5.41 21.16
C GLU A 74 6.57 5.80 19.71
N VAL A 75 5.50 6.14 18.99
CA VAL A 75 5.56 6.56 17.59
C VAL A 75 4.99 7.95 17.45
N GLU A 76 5.79 8.90 16.95
CA GLU A 76 5.32 10.25 16.64
C GLU A 76 4.42 10.22 15.39
N ARG A 77 3.27 10.86 15.46
CA ARG A 77 2.39 11.03 14.30
C ARG A 77 2.85 12.21 13.48
N ARG A 78 3.30 11.96 12.27
CA ARG A 78 3.65 13.01 11.31
C ARG A 78 3.17 12.65 9.91
N ILE A 79 2.99 13.67 9.08
CA ILE A 79 2.76 13.45 7.66
C ILE A 79 4.08 12.96 7.07
N THR A 80 4.06 11.76 6.54
CA THR A 80 5.21 11.15 5.88
C THR A 80 4.91 11.07 4.39
N ALA A 81 5.80 11.57 3.56
CA ALA A 81 5.78 11.26 2.14
C ALA A 81 6.21 9.80 2.00
N VAL A 82 5.25 8.95 1.73
CA VAL A 82 5.48 7.52 1.56
C VAL A 82 5.57 7.24 0.09
N ASN A 83 6.73 6.76 -0.38
CA ASN A 83 6.82 6.23 -1.73
C ASN A 83 6.10 4.89 -1.79
N THR A 84 5.00 4.88 -2.52
CA THR A 84 4.20 3.67 -2.76
C THR A 84 4.70 2.88 -3.96
N VAL A 85 5.54 3.50 -4.79
CA VAL A 85 6.19 2.88 -5.93
C VAL A 85 7.70 2.86 -5.73
N ARG A 86 8.28 1.67 -5.87
CA ARG A 86 9.74 1.48 -5.95
C ARG A 86 10.08 0.90 -7.30
N TYR A 87 11.21 1.29 -7.86
CA TYR A 87 11.62 0.74 -9.14
C TYR A 87 13.13 0.61 -9.24
N GLN A 88 13.57 -0.38 -9.99
CA GLN A 88 14.97 -0.62 -10.31
C GLN A 88 15.13 -1.37 -11.62
N GLN A 89 16.25 -1.16 -12.28
CA GLN A 89 16.64 -1.99 -13.41
C GLN A 89 17.20 -3.32 -12.89
N ILE A 90 16.64 -4.46 -13.32
CA ILE A 90 17.07 -5.80 -12.90
C ILE A 90 17.88 -6.55 -13.97
N SER A 91 17.85 -6.07 -15.22
CA SER A 91 18.73 -6.51 -16.29
C SER A 91 18.83 -5.41 -17.36
N ASP A 92 19.64 -5.62 -18.40
CA ASP A 92 19.87 -4.63 -19.46
C ASP A 92 18.58 -4.15 -20.14
N ASN A 93 17.52 -4.95 -20.14
CA ASN A 93 16.27 -4.67 -20.84
C ASN A 93 15.01 -4.89 -20.00
N VAL A 94 15.13 -5.08 -18.67
CA VAL A 94 13.98 -5.33 -17.79
C VAL A 94 13.99 -4.36 -16.61
N GLY A 95 12.90 -3.62 -16.46
CA GLY A 95 12.57 -2.82 -15.30
C GLY A 95 11.71 -3.61 -14.32
N TYR A 96 11.98 -3.44 -13.04
CA TYR A 96 11.15 -3.93 -11.94
C TYR A 96 10.46 -2.74 -11.29
N ILE A 97 9.15 -2.83 -11.10
CA ILE A 97 8.33 -1.79 -10.46
C ILE A 97 7.46 -2.49 -9.41
N GLU A 98 7.69 -2.15 -8.14
CA GLU A 98 6.87 -2.57 -7.01
C GLU A 98 5.84 -1.49 -6.70
N ILE A 99 4.56 -1.87 -6.60
CA ILE A 99 3.46 -0.99 -6.18
C ILE A 99 2.92 -1.53 -4.86
N ARG A 100 3.24 -0.86 -3.75
CA ARG A 100 2.94 -1.32 -2.39
C ARG A 100 1.51 -1.02 -1.94
N ALA A 101 0.96 0.10 -2.42
CA ALA A 101 -0.42 0.54 -2.15
C ALA A 101 -0.86 1.52 -3.22
N PHE A 102 -2.15 1.81 -3.30
CA PHE A 102 -2.70 2.85 -4.16
C PHE A 102 -3.11 4.07 -3.32
N GLU A 103 -2.15 4.96 -3.09
CA GLU A 103 -2.33 6.24 -2.39
C GLU A 103 -2.46 7.40 -3.40
N SER A 104 -2.64 8.62 -2.91
CA SER A 104 -2.85 9.80 -3.77
C SER A 104 -1.68 10.12 -4.69
N THR A 105 -0.47 9.70 -4.35
CA THR A 105 0.77 9.96 -5.11
C THR A 105 1.16 8.82 -6.03
N THR A 106 0.57 7.62 -5.87
CA THR A 106 1.02 6.39 -6.56
C THR A 106 1.04 6.52 -8.07
N ALA A 107 0.01 7.14 -8.67
CA ALA A 107 -0.02 7.30 -10.13
C ALA A 107 1.09 8.22 -10.64
N ASP A 108 1.43 9.28 -9.91
CA ASP A 108 2.53 10.18 -10.27
C ASP A 108 3.88 9.49 -10.10
N GLU A 109 4.10 8.77 -8.99
CA GLU A 109 5.29 7.97 -8.74
C GLU A 109 5.48 6.86 -9.79
N PHE A 110 4.39 6.20 -10.18
CA PHE A 110 4.40 5.20 -11.25
C PHE A 110 4.79 5.83 -12.60
N LYS A 111 4.24 7.01 -12.89
CA LYS A 111 4.59 7.77 -14.11
C LYS A 111 6.07 8.15 -14.13
N GLU A 112 6.65 8.53 -12.99
CA GLU A 112 8.09 8.81 -12.89
C GLU A 112 8.91 7.54 -13.20
N ALA A 113 8.53 6.38 -12.65
CA ALA A 113 9.19 5.11 -12.93
C ALA A 113 9.15 4.76 -14.43
N ILE A 114 7.99 4.88 -15.06
CA ILE A 114 7.80 4.63 -16.50
C ILE A 114 8.64 5.60 -17.35
N ASN A 115 8.66 6.89 -17.01
CA ASN A 115 9.45 7.89 -17.71
C ASN A 115 10.97 7.60 -17.58
N TYR A 116 11.43 7.19 -16.40
CA TYR A 116 12.80 6.79 -16.18
C TYR A 116 13.17 5.63 -17.12
N PHE A 117 12.39 4.55 -17.14
CA PHE A 117 12.67 3.39 -17.97
C PHE A 117 12.60 3.70 -19.47
N SER A 118 11.62 4.51 -19.88
CA SER A 118 11.52 4.99 -21.27
C SER A 118 12.75 5.77 -21.69
N SER A 119 13.32 6.59 -20.80
CA SER A 119 14.52 7.40 -21.08
C SER A 119 15.76 6.57 -21.35
N ILE A 120 15.82 5.34 -20.81
CA ILE A 120 16.93 4.39 -21.00
C ILE A 120 16.57 3.25 -21.96
N GLY A 121 15.41 3.34 -22.65
CA GLY A 121 15.02 2.38 -23.69
C GLY A 121 14.49 1.05 -23.18
N ILE A 122 14.03 0.97 -21.94
CA ILE A 122 13.42 -0.24 -21.35
C ILE A 122 11.91 -0.20 -21.56
N SER A 123 11.37 -1.29 -22.12
CA SER A 123 9.93 -1.51 -22.33
C SER A 123 9.45 -2.88 -21.85
N LYS A 124 10.26 -3.59 -21.07
CA LYS A 124 9.87 -4.86 -20.44
C LYS A 124 9.82 -4.69 -18.93
N PHE A 125 8.72 -5.09 -18.31
CA PHE A 125 8.50 -4.84 -16.90
C PHE A 125 8.11 -6.06 -16.11
N VAL A 126 8.57 -6.11 -14.88
CA VAL A 126 8.01 -6.94 -13.81
C VAL A 126 7.27 -5.99 -12.88
N PHE A 127 5.94 -6.08 -12.86
CA PHE A 127 5.11 -5.38 -11.86
C PHE A 127 4.94 -6.27 -10.63
N ASP A 128 5.38 -5.81 -9.49
CA ASP A 128 5.22 -6.54 -8.23
C ASP A 128 4.11 -5.90 -7.39
N MET A 129 3.04 -6.66 -7.23
CA MET A 129 1.85 -6.30 -6.47
C MET A 129 1.70 -7.17 -5.22
N ARG A 130 2.73 -7.93 -4.83
CA ARG A 130 2.67 -8.74 -3.62
C ARG A 130 2.46 -7.84 -2.42
N ASP A 131 1.61 -8.28 -1.50
CA ASP A 131 1.23 -7.58 -0.27
C ASP A 131 0.53 -6.23 -0.49
N ASN A 132 0.21 -5.87 -1.74
CA ASN A 132 -0.61 -4.70 -2.04
C ASN A 132 -2.07 -5.00 -1.70
N THR A 133 -2.58 -4.38 -0.66
CA THR A 133 -3.97 -4.56 -0.21
C THR A 133 -4.97 -3.64 -0.89
N GLY A 134 -4.54 -2.93 -1.95
CA GLY A 134 -5.38 -1.99 -2.69
C GLY A 134 -5.16 -0.54 -2.28
N GLY A 135 -6.21 0.25 -2.32
CA GLY A 135 -6.18 1.66 -1.94
C GLY A 135 -7.24 2.52 -2.64
N LEU A 136 -6.82 3.69 -3.11
CA LEU A 136 -7.72 4.67 -3.70
C LEU A 136 -8.09 4.31 -5.13
N LYS A 137 -9.41 4.14 -5.40
CA LYS A 137 -9.95 3.78 -6.72
C LYS A 137 -9.38 4.65 -7.85
N TYR A 138 -9.36 5.97 -7.67
CA TYR A 138 -8.86 6.87 -8.71
C TYR A 138 -7.35 6.69 -9.00
N SER A 139 -6.58 6.31 -7.99
CA SER A 139 -5.15 6.06 -8.17
C SER A 139 -4.91 4.82 -9.03
N VAL A 140 -5.69 3.74 -8.79
CA VAL A 140 -5.67 2.54 -9.65
C VAL A 140 -6.05 2.89 -11.08
N ILE A 141 -7.14 3.64 -11.28
CA ILE A 141 -7.61 4.04 -12.60
C ILE A 141 -6.54 4.84 -13.34
N ASN A 142 -5.94 5.84 -12.69
CA ASN A 142 -4.89 6.67 -13.28
C ASN A 142 -3.62 5.87 -13.61
N THR A 143 -3.28 4.87 -12.80
CA THR A 143 -2.14 3.97 -13.06
C THR A 143 -2.44 3.06 -14.27
N LEU A 144 -3.63 2.47 -14.32
CA LEU A 144 -4.04 1.61 -15.43
C LEU A 144 -4.16 2.37 -16.76
N ASP A 145 -4.57 3.63 -16.71
CA ASP A 145 -4.72 4.48 -17.91
C ASP A 145 -3.39 4.66 -18.66
N MET A 146 -2.27 4.66 -17.95
CA MET A 146 -0.93 4.68 -18.55
C MET A 146 -0.51 3.38 -19.21
N LEU A 147 -1.19 2.27 -18.89
CA LEU A 147 -0.82 0.92 -19.34
C LEU A 147 -1.76 0.34 -20.37
N VAL A 148 -3.02 0.78 -20.38
CA VAL A 148 -4.08 0.19 -21.19
C VAL A 148 -4.42 1.13 -22.34
N GLY A 149 -4.43 0.62 -23.55
CA GLY A 149 -4.92 1.37 -24.71
C GLY A 149 -6.41 1.68 -24.61
N SER A 150 -7.01 2.15 -25.70
CA SER A 150 -8.44 2.47 -25.70
C SER A 150 -9.32 1.33 -25.22
N GLY A 151 -10.13 1.56 -24.19
CA GLY A 151 -11.03 0.55 -23.62
C GLY A 151 -11.53 0.90 -22.24
N VAL A 152 -12.31 -0.02 -21.68
CA VAL A 152 -12.83 0.11 -20.33
C VAL A 152 -11.78 -0.37 -19.34
N LEU A 153 -11.48 0.45 -18.34
CA LEU A 153 -10.57 0.11 -17.24
C LEU A 153 -11.30 -0.56 -16.08
N MET A 154 -12.52 -0.06 -15.75
CA MET A 154 -13.26 -0.53 -14.60
C MET A 154 -14.76 -0.30 -14.78
N TYR A 155 -15.57 -1.23 -14.28
CA TYR A 155 -16.99 -1.04 -14.04
C TYR A 155 -17.28 -0.98 -12.55
N GLU A 156 -18.12 -0.05 -12.13
CA GLU A 156 -18.71 -0.06 -10.79
C GLU A 156 -20.16 -0.54 -10.89
N LEU A 157 -20.51 -1.49 -10.03
CA LEU A 157 -21.83 -2.13 -10.04
C LEU A 157 -22.58 -1.78 -8.74
N ASP A 158 -23.90 -1.61 -8.85
CA ASP A 158 -24.78 -1.55 -7.69
C ASP A 158 -25.00 -2.96 -7.09
N SER A 159 -25.74 -3.03 -5.97
CA SER A 159 -26.09 -4.31 -5.32
C SER A 159 -26.94 -5.24 -6.17
N ASN A 160 -27.54 -4.74 -7.26
CA ASN A 160 -28.36 -5.51 -8.20
C ASN A 160 -27.56 -5.97 -9.43
N GLY A 161 -26.27 -5.58 -9.52
CA GLY A 161 -25.41 -5.89 -10.65
C GLY A 161 -25.52 -4.94 -11.84
N ASN A 162 -26.20 -3.79 -11.69
CA ASN A 162 -26.26 -2.78 -12.74
C ASN A 162 -25.01 -1.92 -12.72
N ILE A 163 -24.49 -1.56 -13.90
CA ILE A 163 -23.36 -0.64 -14.04
C ILE A 163 -23.80 0.77 -13.63
N VAL A 164 -23.16 1.33 -12.61
CA VAL A 164 -23.41 2.70 -12.13
C VAL A 164 -22.31 3.67 -12.54
N GLU A 165 -21.09 3.16 -12.80
CA GLU A 165 -19.97 3.95 -13.29
C GLU A 165 -19.10 3.12 -14.22
N THR A 166 -18.50 3.76 -15.22
CA THR A 166 -17.54 3.16 -16.16
C THR A 166 -16.34 4.08 -16.29
N SER A 167 -15.15 3.58 -15.95
CA SER A 167 -13.90 4.28 -16.21
C SER A 167 -13.29 3.79 -17.52
N ILE A 168 -12.88 4.73 -18.36
CA ILE A 168 -12.40 4.47 -19.72
C ILE A 168 -11.01 5.07 -19.86
N SER A 169 -10.09 4.35 -20.54
CA SER A 169 -8.77 4.86 -20.87
C SER A 169 -8.83 5.98 -21.90
N ASP A 170 -7.96 6.99 -21.74
CA ASP A 170 -7.75 8.07 -22.71
C ASP A 170 -6.89 7.62 -23.92
N ALA A 171 -6.42 6.38 -23.92
CA ALA A 171 -5.59 5.73 -24.92
C ALA A 171 -4.13 6.24 -25.00
N ASN A 172 -3.68 7.06 -24.07
CA ASN A 172 -2.29 7.50 -23.98
C ASN A 172 -1.45 6.48 -23.18
N CYS A 173 -1.32 5.28 -23.71
CA CYS A 173 -0.56 4.21 -23.06
C CYS A 173 0.85 4.05 -23.62
N ILE A 174 1.72 3.41 -22.83
CA ILE A 174 3.05 2.98 -23.29
C ILE A 174 2.96 1.65 -24.05
N ASP A 175 3.91 1.42 -24.96
CA ASP A 175 4.10 0.11 -25.58
C ASP A 175 5.11 -0.71 -24.77
N PHE A 176 4.69 -1.86 -24.24
CA PHE A 176 5.49 -2.65 -23.30
C PHE A 176 5.10 -4.12 -23.27
N GLU A 177 6.02 -4.94 -22.79
CA GLU A 177 5.76 -6.33 -22.37
C GLU A 177 5.87 -6.43 -20.85
N SER A 178 4.99 -7.16 -20.19
CA SER A 178 5.07 -7.32 -18.74
C SER A 178 4.66 -8.67 -18.21
N VAL A 179 5.10 -8.92 -16.99
CA VAL A 179 4.56 -9.94 -16.09
C VAL A 179 4.18 -9.28 -14.78
N THR A 180 3.09 -9.72 -14.16
CA THR A 180 2.66 -9.22 -12.85
C THR A 180 2.79 -10.31 -11.81
N ILE A 181 3.41 -9.99 -10.68
CA ILE A 181 3.56 -10.89 -9.53
C ILE A 181 2.53 -10.49 -8.47
N ILE A 182 1.79 -11.46 -7.98
CA ILE A 182 0.82 -11.31 -6.90
C ILE A 182 1.00 -12.40 -5.84
N ASN A 183 0.41 -12.22 -4.66
CA ASN A 183 0.33 -13.24 -3.63
C ASN A 183 -1.06 -13.26 -2.96
N CYS A 184 -1.21 -14.04 -1.90
CA CYS A 184 -2.49 -14.18 -1.19
C CYS A 184 -2.96 -12.89 -0.48
N ASN A 185 -2.06 -11.91 -0.28
CA ASN A 185 -2.37 -10.63 0.35
C ASN A 185 -2.71 -9.55 -0.68
N THR A 186 -2.47 -9.79 -1.98
CA THR A 186 -2.87 -8.86 -3.05
C THR A 186 -4.40 -8.84 -3.14
N ALA A 187 -5.01 -7.70 -2.89
CA ALA A 187 -6.47 -7.58 -2.79
C ALA A 187 -6.98 -6.19 -3.13
N SER A 188 -8.31 -6.11 -3.34
CA SER A 188 -9.05 -4.86 -3.57
C SER A 188 -8.58 -4.15 -4.86
N ALA A 189 -8.72 -2.86 -4.91
CA ALA A 189 -8.30 -2.02 -6.03
C ALA A 189 -7.29 -0.99 -5.55
#